data_fdfc174fb8793834ca6b9499c77d403a
#
_entry.id   fdfc174fb8793834ca6b9499c77d403a
#
_cell.length_a   1.000
_cell.length_b   1.000
_cell.length_c   1.000
_cell.angle_alpha   90.00
_cell.angle_beta   90.00
_cell.angle_gamma   90.00
#
_symmetry.space_group_name_H-M   'P 1'
#
loop_
_entity.id
_entity.type
_entity.pdbx_description
1 polymer ?
#
loop_
_entity_poly.entity_id
_entity_poly.type
_entity_poly.pdbx_seq_one_letter_code
_entity_poly.pdbx_strand_id
1 'polypeptide(L)'
;MKRWWGILLVLLACTACEEVNYRSSVPNTPVNYTVYITREHPNFVVENGFQTMTVTKRTFLEEYIGYAGLLIWVGMDNAYHAADLCCPHCVKRHLPMVVDGLYAVCETCGEEFDLSYGYGVPTRGITREPMKMYHTSYRNLMTGAQLQVFN
;
A
#
# COMPACT_ATOMS: atom_id res chain seq x y z
N MET A 1 -11.36 51.28 -18.17
CA MET A 1 -10.10 50.46 -18.20
C MET A 1 -9.67 49.89 -16.86
N LYS A 2 -10.28 50.21 -15.71
CA LYS A 2 -9.83 49.67 -14.37
C LYS A 2 -10.46 48.35 -13.91
N ARG A 3 -11.49 47.85 -14.61
CA ARG A 3 -12.22 46.61 -14.17
C ARG A 3 -11.63 45.28 -14.68
N TRP A 4 -10.77 45.33 -15.66
CA TRP A 4 -10.16 44.11 -16.27
C TRP A 4 -8.91 43.59 -15.55
N TRP A 5 -8.24 44.44 -14.77
CA TRP A 5 -7.05 44.04 -14.00
C TRP A 5 -7.38 43.15 -12.79
N GLY A 6 -8.60 43.26 -12.25
CA GLY A 6 -9.05 42.40 -11.14
C GLY A 6 -9.28 40.94 -11.57
N ILE A 7 -9.70 40.71 -12.80
CA ILE A 7 -9.98 39.37 -13.34
C ILE A 7 -8.66 38.64 -13.67
N LEU A 8 -7.65 39.35 -14.12
CA LEU A 8 -6.33 38.78 -14.43
C LEU A 8 -5.59 38.29 -13.18
N LEU A 9 -5.78 38.97 -12.05
CA LEU A 9 -5.15 38.61 -10.77
C LEU A 9 -5.77 37.36 -10.11
N VAL A 10 -7.06 37.11 -10.34
CA VAL A 10 -7.77 35.92 -9.82
C VAL A 10 -7.40 34.66 -10.62
N LEU A 11 -7.08 34.78 -11.89
CA LEU A 11 -6.67 33.65 -12.73
C LEU A 11 -5.25 33.13 -12.46
N LEU A 12 -4.38 33.94 -11.84
CA LEU A 12 -3.03 33.50 -11.48
C LEU A 12 -2.95 32.72 -10.16
N ALA A 13 -4.00 32.70 -9.34
CA ALA A 13 -4.00 32.06 -8.03
C ALA A 13 -4.30 30.54 -8.08
N CYS A 14 -4.64 29.97 -9.23
CA CYS A 14 -5.06 28.57 -9.36
C CYS A 14 -3.96 27.60 -9.82
N THR A 15 -2.68 28.01 -9.91
CA THR A 15 -1.62 27.14 -10.46
C THR A 15 -0.66 26.56 -9.42
N ALA A 16 -0.98 26.64 -8.14
CA ALA A 16 -0.17 26.02 -7.09
C ALA A 16 -0.82 24.72 -6.57
N CYS A 17 -1.07 23.74 -7.44
CA CYS A 17 -1.06 22.36 -7.02
C CYS A 17 0.40 21.88 -7.06
N GLU A 18 1.13 22.06 -5.97
CA GLU A 18 2.38 21.34 -5.75
C GLU A 18 2.01 19.86 -5.60
N GLU A 19 2.40 19.04 -6.56
CA GLU A 19 2.46 17.59 -6.35
C GLU A 19 3.46 17.36 -5.20
N VAL A 20 2.93 17.05 -4.02
CA VAL A 20 3.75 16.61 -2.89
C VAL A 20 4.35 15.26 -3.30
N ASN A 21 5.56 15.30 -3.80
CA ASN A 21 6.33 14.12 -4.17
C ASN A 21 6.74 13.42 -2.86
N TYR A 22 5.83 12.57 -2.36
CA TYR A 22 5.98 11.89 -1.09
C TYR A 22 7.04 10.80 -1.23
N ARG A 23 8.27 11.11 -0.83
CA ARG A 23 9.37 10.14 -0.84
C ARG A 23 9.29 9.28 0.41
N SER A 24 8.92 8.01 0.26
CA SER A 24 8.89 7.06 1.37
C SER A 24 10.27 6.87 2.00
N SER A 25 10.32 6.80 3.34
CA SER A 25 11.51 6.45 4.12
C SER A 25 11.91 4.98 3.90
N VAL A 26 10.96 4.12 3.53
CA VAL A 26 11.22 2.73 3.18
C VAL A 26 11.98 2.66 1.85
N PRO A 27 13.14 1.97 1.79
CA PRO A 27 13.94 1.88 0.57
C PRO A 27 13.15 1.38 -0.64
N ASN A 28 13.46 1.92 -1.82
CA ASN A 28 12.84 1.48 -3.05
C ASN A 28 13.48 0.17 -3.52
N THR A 29 12.79 -0.94 -3.29
CA THR A 29 13.19 -2.29 -3.71
C THR A 29 12.19 -2.82 -4.73
N PRO A 30 12.60 -3.65 -5.69
CA PRO A 30 11.69 -4.22 -6.67
C PRO A 30 10.55 -5.00 -6.02
N VAL A 31 9.37 -4.90 -6.62
CA VAL A 31 8.21 -5.73 -6.30
C VAL A 31 7.66 -6.30 -7.59
N ASN A 32 7.54 -7.62 -7.63
CA ASN A 32 6.85 -8.38 -8.65
C ASN A 32 6.43 -9.71 -8.03
N TYR A 33 5.18 -9.80 -7.61
CA TYR A 33 4.65 -10.97 -6.93
C TYR A 33 3.25 -11.29 -7.46
N THR A 34 2.97 -12.56 -7.71
CA THR A 34 1.67 -13.00 -8.21
C THR A 34 1.03 -13.96 -7.22
N VAL A 35 -0.17 -13.59 -6.74
CA VAL A 35 -1.02 -14.45 -5.93
C VAL A 35 -1.96 -15.21 -6.86
N TYR A 36 -1.90 -16.53 -6.84
CA TYR A 36 -2.81 -17.41 -7.60
C TYR A 36 -4.08 -17.71 -6.77
N ILE A 37 -5.05 -16.78 -6.80
CA ILE A 37 -6.21 -16.79 -5.91
C ILE A 37 -6.99 -18.12 -6.05
N THR A 38 -7.41 -18.48 -7.25
CA THR A 38 -8.22 -19.70 -7.44
C THR A 38 -7.50 -20.97 -7.02
N ARG A 39 -6.18 -21.03 -7.19
CA ARG A 39 -5.40 -22.27 -6.96
C ARG A 39 -4.88 -22.37 -5.52
N GLU A 40 -4.40 -21.28 -4.95
CA GLU A 40 -3.65 -21.29 -3.70
C GLU A 40 -4.41 -20.63 -2.54
N HIS A 41 -5.26 -19.65 -2.86
CA HIS A 41 -5.97 -18.85 -1.88
C HIS A 41 -7.44 -18.61 -2.26
N PRO A 42 -8.26 -19.69 -2.48
CA PRO A 42 -9.62 -19.55 -3.02
C PRO A 42 -10.57 -18.70 -2.18
N ASN A 43 -10.26 -18.53 -0.90
CA ASN A 43 -11.05 -17.69 0.00
C ASN A 43 -10.59 -16.22 0.03
N PHE A 44 -9.46 -15.88 -0.60
CA PHE A 44 -8.92 -14.52 -0.64
C PHE A 44 -9.57 -13.73 -1.79
N VAL A 45 -10.86 -13.47 -1.65
CA VAL A 45 -11.72 -12.80 -2.63
C VAL A 45 -12.43 -11.62 -1.98
N VAL A 46 -12.69 -10.57 -2.76
CA VAL A 46 -13.27 -9.30 -2.25
C VAL A 46 -14.64 -9.49 -1.61
N GLU A 47 -15.42 -10.48 -2.06
CA GLU A 47 -16.74 -10.78 -1.55
C GLU A 47 -16.76 -11.26 -0.10
N ASN A 48 -15.64 -11.78 0.39
CA ASN A 48 -15.50 -12.26 1.77
C ASN A 48 -15.15 -11.13 2.77
N GLY A 49 -15.07 -9.87 2.30
CA GLY A 49 -14.76 -8.71 3.11
C GLY A 49 -13.27 -8.62 3.49
N PHE A 50 -12.99 -7.94 4.60
CA PHE A 50 -11.62 -7.67 5.05
C PHE A 50 -10.83 -8.97 5.31
N GLN A 51 -9.72 -9.11 4.63
CA GLN A 51 -8.80 -10.23 4.76
C GLN A 51 -7.37 -9.76 4.54
N THR A 52 -6.42 -10.42 5.14
CA THR A 52 -4.99 -10.08 5.02
C THR A 52 -4.15 -11.30 4.67
N MET A 53 -3.05 -11.06 3.95
CA MET A 53 -2.02 -12.05 3.62
C MET A 53 -0.65 -11.39 3.75
N THR A 54 0.29 -12.08 4.39
CA THR A 54 1.68 -11.62 4.50
C THR A 54 2.61 -12.54 3.74
N VAL A 55 3.56 -11.96 3.00
CA VAL A 55 4.58 -12.68 2.23
C VAL A 55 5.94 -12.20 2.67
N THR A 56 6.64 -13.00 3.47
CA THR A 56 7.99 -12.66 4.00
C THR A 56 9.11 -13.47 3.35
N LYS A 57 8.75 -14.46 2.52
CA LYS A 57 9.70 -15.31 1.78
C LYS A 57 9.28 -15.44 0.34
N ARG A 58 10.24 -15.46 -0.57
CA ARG A 58 10.02 -15.75 -1.99
C ARG A 58 9.85 -17.25 -2.18
N THR A 59 8.92 -17.64 -3.04
CA THR A 59 8.76 -19.04 -3.46
C THR A 59 9.57 -19.32 -4.73
N PHE A 60 9.63 -18.34 -5.65
CA PHE A 60 10.38 -18.44 -6.89
C PHE A 60 11.46 -17.38 -7.01
N LEU A 61 12.48 -17.63 -7.83
CA LEU A 61 13.62 -16.70 -8.01
C LEU A 61 13.23 -15.39 -8.68
N GLU A 62 12.20 -15.43 -9.54
CA GLU A 62 11.69 -14.26 -10.26
C GLU A 62 10.79 -13.37 -9.42
N GLU A 63 10.42 -13.80 -8.22
CA GLU A 63 9.59 -13.01 -7.31
C GLU A 63 10.43 -11.98 -6.57
N TYR A 64 9.89 -10.77 -6.47
CA TYR A 64 10.43 -9.67 -5.69
C TYR A 64 9.33 -9.16 -4.74
N ILE A 65 9.62 -9.17 -3.45
CA ILE A 65 8.65 -8.93 -2.37
C ILE A 65 8.90 -7.64 -1.59
N GLY A 66 9.59 -6.67 -2.18
CA GLY A 66 9.88 -5.41 -1.52
C GLY A 66 11.03 -5.48 -0.52
N TYR A 67 11.03 -4.57 0.46
CA TYR A 67 12.13 -4.41 1.42
C TYR A 67 12.01 -5.36 2.61
N ALA A 68 10.88 -5.41 3.30
CA ALA A 68 10.66 -6.29 4.47
C ALA A 68 9.64 -7.41 4.22
N GLY A 69 9.09 -7.48 3.01
CA GLY A 69 8.02 -8.39 2.64
C GLY A 69 6.76 -7.63 2.22
N LEU A 70 5.74 -8.37 1.80
CA LEU A 70 4.47 -7.81 1.36
C LEU A 70 3.37 -8.07 2.38
N LEU A 71 2.57 -7.05 2.63
CA LEU A 71 1.24 -7.16 3.18
C LEU A 71 0.26 -6.95 2.01
N ILE A 72 -0.62 -7.90 1.79
CA ILE A 72 -1.67 -7.84 0.77
C ILE A 72 -3.00 -7.99 1.51
N TRP A 73 -3.98 -7.14 1.22
CA TRP A 73 -5.27 -7.23 1.90
C TRP A 73 -6.43 -6.82 1.00
N VAL A 74 -7.60 -7.28 1.36
CA VAL A 74 -8.89 -6.79 0.84
C VAL A 74 -9.38 -5.74 1.83
N GLY A 75 -9.56 -4.51 1.36
CA GLY A 75 -10.09 -3.42 2.18
C GLY A 75 -11.62 -3.46 2.31
N MET A 76 -12.17 -2.60 3.17
CA MET A 76 -13.62 -2.41 3.29
C MET A 76 -14.25 -1.73 2.06
N ASP A 77 -13.43 -1.21 1.17
CA ASP A 77 -13.79 -0.69 -0.15
C ASP A 77 -13.93 -1.80 -1.21
N ASN A 78 -13.82 -3.08 -0.81
CA ASN A 78 -13.85 -4.24 -1.68
C ASN A 78 -12.78 -4.21 -2.78
N ALA A 79 -11.62 -3.69 -2.46
CA ALA A 79 -10.47 -3.63 -3.36
C ALA A 79 -9.26 -4.33 -2.77
N TYR A 80 -8.38 -4.82 -3.65
CA TYR A 80 -7.08 -5.37 -3.25
C TYR A 80 -6.07 -4.26 -3.08
N HIS A 81 -5.34 -4.31 -1.98
CA HIS A 81 -4.28 -3.38 -1.64
C HIS A 81 -3.00 -4.14 -1.31
N ALA A 82 -1.86 -3.48 -1.48
CA ALA A 82 -0.58 -4.06 -1.10
C ALA A 82 0.38 -2.98 -0.59
N ALA A 83 1.17 -3.33 0.43
CA ALA A 83 2.19 -2.46 0.99
C ALA A 83 3.41 -3.26 1.41
N ASP A 84 4.54 -2.56 1.63
CA ASP A 84 5.70 -3.13 2.29
C ASP A 84 5.41 -3.36 3.77
N LEU A 85 5.85 -4.49 4.31
CA LEU A 85 5.79 -4.79 5.74
C LEU A 85 6.81 -4.00 6.58
N CYS A 86 7.64 -3.16 5.94
CA CYS A 86 8.56 -2.29 6.64
C CYS A 86 7.83 -1.12 7.28
N CYS A 87 8.02 -0.94 8.59
CA CYS A 87 7.58 0.27 9.27
C CYS A 87 8.37 1.48 8.77
N PRO A 88 7.73 2.54 8.24
CA PRO A 88 8.42 3.73 7.72
C PRO A 88 9.16 4.52 8.81
N HIS A 89 8.78 4.39 10.07
CA HIS A 89 9.48 5.02 11.19
C HIS A 89 10.78 4.28 11.57
N CYS A 90 10.71 2.95 11.73
CA CYS A 90 11.87 2.16 12.16
C CYS A 90 12.82 1.79 11.03
N VAL A 91 12.31 1.58 9.82
CA VAL A 91 13.02 1.15 8.60
C VAL A 91 13.89 -0.09 8.84
N LYS A 92 13.35 -1.09 9.53
CA LYS A 92 14.07 -2.34 9.86
C LYS A 92 13.58 -3.49 9.00
N ARG A 93 14.44 -3.98 8.10
CA ARG A 93 14.13 -5.09 7.18
C ARG A 93 13.80 -6.41 7.88
N HIS A 94 14.46 -6.69 9.00
CA HIS A 94 14.35 -7.98 9.70
C HIS A 94 13.21 -8.04 10.72
N LEU A 95 12.48 -6.94 10.89
CA LEU A 95 11.38 -6.81 11.82
C LEU A 95 10.14 -6.30 11.07
N PRO A 96 9.51 -7.16 10.26
CA PRO A 96 8.29 -6.80 9.55
C PRO A 96 7.19 -6.48 10.55
N MET A 97 6.28 -5.57 10.16
CA MET A 97 5.07 -5.30 10.92
C MET A 97 4.20 -6.54 10.97
N VAL A 98 3.42 -6.66 12.03
CA VAL A 98 2.40 -7.71 12.21
C VAL A 98 1.01 -7.13 11.98
N VAL A 99 0.07 -7.99 11.60
CA VAL A 99 -1.32 -7.59 11.44
C VAL A 99 -2.09 -7.93 12.71
N ASP A 100 -2.77 -6.93 13.27
CA ASP A 100 -3.69 -7.07 14.40
C ASP A 100 -5.04 -6.43 14.02
N GLY A 101 -6.03 -7.28 13.74
CA GLY A 101 -7.35 -6.85 13.26
C GLY A 101 -7.24 -6.02 11.97
N LEU A 102 -7.68 -4.76 12.02
CA LEU A 102 -7.65 -3.80 10.91
C LEU A 102 -6.36 -2.97 10.85
N TYR A 103 -5.32 -3.33 11.61
CA TYR A 103 -4.11 -2.54 11.71
C TYR A 103 -2.86 -3.35 11.37
N ALA A 104 -1.91 -2.68 10.73
CA ALA A 104 -0.52 -3.15 10.69
C ALA A 104 0.23 -2.48 11.84
N VAL A 105 0.86 -3.27 12.70
CA VAL A 105 1.49 -2.82 13.95
C VAL A 105 2.98 -3.09 13.91
N CYS A 106 3.78 -2.09 14.24
CA CYS A 106 5.21 -2.24 14.42
C CYS A 106 5.51 -2.56 15.89
N GLU A 107 5.84 -3.81 16.20
CA GLU A 107 6.17 -4.24 17.57
C GLU A 107 7.43 -3.54 18.14
N THR A 108 8.27 -2.95 17.28
CA THR A 108 9.49 -2.26 17.71
C THR A 108 9.22 -0.87 18.29
N CYS A 109 8.31 -0.10 17.67
CA CYS A 109 8.05 1.31 18.04
C CYS A 109 6.61 1.61 18.41
N GLY A 110 5.69 0.64 18.25
CA GLY A 110 4.28 0.81 18.56
C GLY A 110 3.50 1.67 17.55
N GLU A 111 4.07 1.93 16.37
CA GLU A 111 3.34 2.57 15.27
C GLU A 111 2.25 1.65 14.76
N GLU A 112 1.05 2.19 14.51
CA GLU A 112 -0.10 1.47 13.96
C GLU A 112 -0.58 2.17 12.68
N PHE A 113 -0.94 1.36 11.67
CA PHE A 113 -1.39 1.82 10.37
C PHE A 113 -2.74 1.19 10.02
N ASP A 114 -3.71 2.01 9.62
CA ASP A 114 -5.06 1.57 9.25
C ASP A 114 -5.07 0.89 7.87
N LEU A 115 -5.63 -0.29 7.82
CA LEU A 115 -5.79 -1.11 6.61
C LEU A 115 -7.21 -1.08 6.06
N SER A 116 -8.15 -0.35 6.70
CA SER A 116 -9.57 -0.40 6.32
C SER A 116 -9.83 0.01 4.88
N TYR A 117 -9.13 1.03 4.38
CA TYR A 117 -9.40 1.64 3.06
C TYR A 117 -8.18 1.74 2.13
N GLY A 118 -7.17 0.93 2.31
CA GLY A 118 -6.09 0.82 1.34
C GLY A 118 -5.08 1.97 1.29
N TYR A 119 -5.05 2.83 2.29
CA TYR A 119 -4.09 3.95 2.34
C TYR A 119 -2.91 3.70 3.28
N GLY A 120 -3.03 2.74 4.20
CA GLY A 120 -1.98 2.46 5.18
C GLY A 120 -1.57 3.69 5.99
N VAL A 121 -2.55 4.52 6.38
CA VAL A 121 -2.29 5.76 7.12
C VAL A 121 -1.96 5.47 8.57
N PRO A 122 -1.00 6.21 9.18
CA PRO A 122 -0.69 6.06 10.59
C PRO A 122 -1.85 6.55 11.46
N THR A 123 -2.24 5.72 12.43
CA THR A 123 -3.32 6.03 13.38
C THR A 123 -2.79 6.21 14.80
N ARG A 124 -1.65 5.59 15.10
CA ARG A 124 -0.99 5.68 16.39
C ARG A 124 0.52 5.75 16.21
N GLY A 125 1.19 6.48 17.11
CA GLY A 125 2.62 6.69 17.10
C GLY A 125 2.98 8.13 16.75
N ILE A 126 4.20 8.34 16.27
CA ILE A 126 4.75 9.67 15.97
C ILE A 126 4.96 9.93 14.48
N THR A 127 4.97 8.89 13.66
CA THR A 127 5.12 9.05 12.21
C THR A 127 3.90 9.74 11.59
N ARG A 128 4.15 10.51 10.54
CA ARG A 128 3.12 11.06 9.65
C ARG A 128 3.12 10.36 8.28
N GLU A 129 4.10 9.52 8.08
CA GLU A 129 4.31 8.81 6.82
C GLU A 129 3.41 7.57 6.77
N PRO A 130 2.60 7.39 5.70
CA PRO A 130 1.85 6.17 5.48
C PRO A 130 2.78 5.00 5.14
N MET A 131 2.25 3.79 5.17
CA MET A 131 2.95 2.62 4.65
C MET A 131 3.36 2.83 3.19
N LYS A 132 4.46 2.19 2.78
CA LYS A 132 4.86 2.18 1.37
C LYS A 132 3.92 1.29 0.57
N MET A 133 3.03 1.92 -0.20
CA MET A 133 2.04 1.24 -1.02
C MET A 133 2.62 0.74 -2.33
N TYR A 134 2.05 -0.34 -2.85
CA TYR A 134 2.36 -0.95 -4.13
C TYR A 134 1.11 -1.01 -5.02
N HIS A 135 1.33 -1.13 -6.32
CA HIS A 135 0.23 -1.30 -7.26
C HIS A 135 -0.29 -2.74 -7.23
N THR A 136 -1.59 -2.88 -7.42
CA THR A 136 -2.26 -4.18 -7.54
C THR A 136 -3.02 -4.27 -8.86
N SER A 137 -3.00 -5.43 -9.50
CA SER A 137 -3.76 -5.69 -10.72
C SER A 137 -4.43 -7.06 -10.62
N TYR A 138 -5.75 -7.08 -10.45
CA TYR A 138 -6.54 -8.29 -10.46
C TYR A 138 -6.91 -8.69 -11.88
N ARG A 139 -6.74 -9.97 -12.22
CA ARG A 139 -7.10 -10.55 -13.52
C ARG A 139 -7.83 -11.86 -13.32
N ASN A 140 -8.98 -11.99 -13.98
CA ASN A 140 -9.70 -13.26 -14.06
C ASN A 140 -9.40 -13.90 -15.42
N LEU A 141 -8.52 -14.88 -15.42
CA LEU A 141 -8.07 -15.61 -16.61
C LEU A 141 -8.81 -16.94 -16.74
N MET A 142 -8.77 -17.54 -17.92
CA MET A 142 -9.32 -18.91 -18.14
C MET A 142 -8.65 -19.95 -17.22
N THR A 143 -7.41 -19.69 -16.78
CA THR A 143 -6.65 -20.54 -15.85
C THR A 143 -6.93 -20.25 -14.37
N GLY A 144 -7.80 -19.29 -14.06
CA GLY A 144 -8.16 -18.85 -12.71
C GLY A 144 -7.81 -17.40 -12.43
N ALA A 145 -8.30 -16.92 -11.30
CA ALA A 145 -8.07 -15.55 -10.83
C ALA A 145 -6.65 -15.38 -10.28
N GLN A 146 -6.02 -14.26 -10.63
CA GLN A 146 -4.69 -13.88 -10.20
C GLN A 146 -4.68 -12.41 -9.76
N LEU A 147 -3.89 -12.13 -8.74
CA LEU A 147 -3.59 -10.78 -8.27
C LEU A 147 -2.09 -10.54 -8.41
N GLN A 148 -1.71 -9.59 -9.26
CA GLN A 148 -0.32 -9.16 -9.40
C GLN A 148 -0.06 -7.94 -8.52
N VAL A 149 1.06 -7.94 -7.79
CA VAL A 149 1.59 -6.84 -6.99
C VAL A 149 2.90 -6.38 -7.61
N PHE A 150 3.05 -5.07 -7.84
CA PHE A 150 4.23 -4.50 -8.51
C PHE A 150 4.48 -3.03 -8.13
N ASN A 151 5.68 -2.51 -8.43
CA ASN A 151 6.03 -1.10 -8.33
C ASN A 151 6.59 -0.54 -9.61
#